data_1b611ee01b0f98c2f1e59cab004b910a
#
_entry.id   1b611ee01b0f98c2f1e59cab004b910a
#
_cell.length_a   1.000
_cell.length_b   1.000
_cell.length_c   1.000
_cell.angle_alpha   90.00
_cell.angle_beta   90.00
_cell.angle_gamma   90.00
#
_symmetry.space_group_name_H-M   'P 1'
#
loop_
_entity.id
_entity.type
_entity.pdbx_description
1 polymer ?
#
loop_
_entity_poly.entity_id
_entity_poly.type
_entity_poly.pdbx_seq_one_letter_code
_entity_poly.pdbx_strand_id
1 'polypeptide(L)'
;KENTQTTNVVSKVDVTGSKEVDGCKLEITDASGKKVISWTSGDKDSVKVYVTEKDGYQNFKYSFDEKGSLLVGGLFHDKEYTLTETRPADGYVTADAIIYQIKSVMTSSAAVDPTDTVASGSAVTVNPVSGGAVSSETGISYTSVVTVKQKDGTFVDHTDDKIIMEDEQTHIQLLKLDKETGQALGGAKFVVTDSKGNK
;
A
#
# COMPACT_ATOMS: atom_id res chain seq x y z
N LYS A 1 22.14 -0.96 -18.94
CA LYS A 1 20.72 -1.26 -18.61
C LYS A 1 20.46 -0.67 -17.25
N GLU A 2 19.78 0.45 -17.19
CA GLU A 2 19.32 1.02 -15.93
C GLU A 2 18.17 0.14 -15.41
N ASN A 3 18.33 -0.42 -14.22
CA ASN A 3 17.24 -1.12 -13.53
C ASN A 3 16.34 -0.08 -12.89
N THR A 4 15.13 0.04 -13.40
CA THR A 4 14.12 0.89 -12.77
C THR A 4 13.77 0.32 -11.40
N GLN A 5 13.88 1.17 -10.39
CA GLN A 5 13.55 0.80 -9.02
C GLN A 5 12.04 0.65 -8.86
N THR A 6 11.61 -0.45 -8.24
CA THR A 6 10.20 -0.61 -7.85
C THR A 6 9.83 0.36 -6.74
N THR A 7 8.60 0.85 -6.75
CA THR A 7 8.01 1.66 -5.68
C THR A 7 6.63 1.14 -5.36
N ASN A 8 6.25 1.21 -4.09
CA ASN A 8 4.88 1.02 -3.66
C ASN A 8 4.56 1.88 -2.44
N VAL A 9 3.31 2.26 -2.32
CA VAL A 9 2.78 3.05 -1.22
C VAL A 9 1.91 2.16 -0.35
N VAL A 10 2.12 2.17 0.96
CA VAL A 10 1.29 1.47 1.95
C VAL A 10 0.55 2.48 2.79
N SER A 11 -0.78 2.42 2.74
CA SER A 11 -1.71 3.29 3.48
C SER A 11 -2.50 2.43 4.46
N LYS A 12 -2.59 2.87 5.72
CA LYS A 12 -3.35 2.21 6.78
C LYS A 12 -4.51 3.10 7.16
N VAL A 13 -5.72 2.76 6.75
CA VAL A 13 -6.92 3.60 6.90
C VAL A 13 -8.03 2.87 7.65
N ASP A 14 -9.02 3.62 8.09
CA ASP A 14 -10.30 3.04 8.53
C ASP A 14 -11.17 2.64 7.32
N VAL A 15 -12.22 1.88 7.54
CA VAL A 15 -13.14 1.42 6.47
C VAL A 15 -13.81 2.56 5.70
N THR A 16 -13.72 3.80 6.14
CA THR A 16 -14.19 4.96 5.37
C THR A 16 -13.17 5.41 4.32
N GLY A 17 -11.93 4.92 4.41
CA GLY A 17 -10.85 5.22 3.47
C GLY A 17 -10.34 6.66 3.53
N SER A 18 -10.82 7.46 4.52
CA SER A 18 -10.62 8.90 4.49
C SER A 18 -9.47 9.39 5.36
N LYS A 19 -8.97 8.57 6.30
CA LYS A 19 -7.93 8.98 7.24
C LYS A 19 -7.02 7.83 7.59
N GLU A 20 -5.69 8.09 7.59
CA GLU A 20 -4.71 7.16 8.14
C GLU A 20 -5.00 6.88 9.62
N VAL A 21 -4.87 5.62 10.02
CA VAL A 21 -5.03 5.15 11.41
C VAL A 21 -3.66 5.04 12.05
N ASP A 22 -3.41 5.80 13.11
CA ASP A 22 -2.17 5.80 13.84
C ASP A 22 -2.15 4.70 14.91
N GLY A 23 -0.95 4.16 15.21
CA GLY A 23 -0.74 3.22 16.31
C GLY A 23 -0.83 1.74 15.92
N CYS A 24 -1.10 1.41 14.67
CA CYS A 24 -1.08 0.04 14.16
C CYS A 24 0.35 -0.44 13.96
N LYS A 25 0.68 -1.65 14.41
CA LYS A 25 1.99 -2.26 14.14
C LYS A 25 1.92 -3.09 12.87
N LEU A 26 2.72 -2.71 11.90
CA LEU A 26 2.73 -3.25 10.56
C LEU A 26 4.09 -3.84 10.22
N GLU A 27 4.10 -4.88 9.39
CA GLU A 27 5.33 -5.43 8.83
C GLU A 27 5.12 -5.95 7.42
N ILE A 28 6.20 -5.90 6.62
CA ILE A 28 6.28 -6.54 5.33
C ILE A 28 7.28 -7.69 5.45
N THR A 29 6.86 -8.88 5.02
CA THR A 29 7.70 -10.08 4.90
C THR A 29 7.80 -10.51 3.45
N ASP A 30 8.90 -11.18 3.07
CA ASP A 30 9.03 -11.85 1.77
C ASP A 30 8.33 -13.22 1.77
N ALA A 31 8.33 -13.90 0.62
CA ALA A 31 7.71 -15.20 0.44
C ALA A 31 8.28 -16.32 1.35
N SER A 32 9.48 -16.13 1.91
CA SER A 32 10.07 -17.07 2.89
C SER A 32 9.65 -16.77 4.33
N GLY A 33 8.91 -15.67 4.56
CA GLY A 33 8.55 -15.19 5.88
C GLY A 33 9.63 -14.33 6.55
N LYS A 34 10.73 -14.00 5.83
CA LYS A 34 11.76 -13.11 6.33
C LYS A 34 11.22 -11.68 6.36
N LYS A 35 11.40 -11.01 7.50
CA LYS A 35 11.02 -9.59 7.62
C LYS A 35 11.87 -8.73 6.70
N VAL A 36 11.22 -7.78 6.04
CA VAL A 36 11.84 -6.75 5.20
C VAL A 36 11.87 -5.43 5.95
N ILE A 37 10.72 -4.97 6.45
CA ILE A 37 10.55 -3.72 7.19
C ILE A 37 9.37 -3.87 8.16
N SER A 38 9.44 -3.19 9.30
CA SER A 38 8.31 -3.03 10.21
C SER A 38 8.24 -1.60 10.74
N TRP A 39 7.04 -1.14 11.05
CA TRP A 39 6.79 0.21 11.60
C TRP A 39 5.50 0.25 12.40
N THR A 40 5.29 1.36 13.08
CA THR A 40 4.00 1.73 13.68
C THR A 40 3.44 2.89 12.87
N SER A 41 2.19 2.78 12.39
CA SER A 41 1.54 3.86 11.65
C SER A 41 1.49 5.14 12.50
N GLY A 42 1.74 6.29 11.88
CA GLY A 42 1.85 7.58 12.56
C GLY A 42 3.18 7.84 13.32
N ASP A 43 4.05 6.83 13.46
CA ASP A 43 5.35 6.96 14.16
C ASP A 43 6.52 6.67 13.21
N LYS A 44 7.10 7.73 12.65
CA LYS A 44 8.21 7.65 11.68
C LYS A 44 9.51 7.11 12.30
N ASP A 45 9.69 7.25 13.61
CA ASP A 45 10.88 6.81 14.33
C ASP A 45 10.84 5.32 14.70
N SER A 46 9.68 4.69 14.57
CA SER A 46 9.48 3.26 14.86
C SER A 46 10.00 2.31 13.79
N VAL A 47 10.39 2.82 12.62
CA VAL A 47 10.78 2.00 11.46
C VAL A 47 12.01 1.15 11.75
N LYS A 48 11.91 -0.13 11.42
CA LYS A 48 13.02 -1.08 11.47
C LYS A 48 13.16 -1.80 10.14
N VAL A 49 14.34 -1.71 9.53
CA VAL A 49 14.70 -2.41 8.29
C VAL A 49 15.49 -3.66 8.65
N TYR A 50 15.14 -4.80 8.06
CA TYR A 50 15.74 -6.12 8.35
C TYR A 50 16.53 -6.70 7.18
N VAL A 51 16.49 -6.04 6.02
CA VAL A 51 17.19 -6.46 4.80
C VAL A 51 18.39 -5.55 4.54
N THR A 52 19.38 -6.09 3.83
CA THR A 52 20.63 -5.40 3.52
C THR A 52 21.00 -5.60 2.05
N GLU A 53 22.04 -4.91 1.59
CA GLU A 53 22.62 -5.13 0.26
C GLU A 53 23.08 -6.57 0.04
N LYS A 54 23.55 -7.26 1.10
CA LYS A 54 23.94 -8.68 1.04
C LYS A 54 22.76 -9.61 0.75
N ASP A 55 21.55 -9.19 1.10
CA ASP A 55 20.31 -9.90 0.79
C ASP A 55 19.81 -9.58 -0.64
N GLY A 56 20.54 -8.76 -1.40
CA GLY A 56 20.20 -8.32 -2.76
C GLY A 56 19.39 -7.02 -2.81
N TYR A 57 19.04 -6.41 -1.68
CA TYR A 57 18.25 -5.18 -1.60
C TYR A 57 19.14 -3.93 -1.73
N GLN A 58 19.88 -3.82 -2.84
CA GLN A 58 20.89 -2.76 -3.06
C GLN A 58 20.31 -1.35 -3.10
N ASN A 59 19.05 -1.20 -3.50
CA ASN A 59 18.39 0.09 -3.64
C ASN A 59 17.18 0.22 -2.70
N PHE A 60 17.15 -0.54 -1.60
CA PHE A 60 16.06 -0.46 -0.64
C PHE A 60 16.05 0.91 0.04
N LYS A 61 14.90 1.56 0.03
CA LYS A 61 14.67 2.83 0.70
C LYS A 61 13.22 2.94 1.14
N TYR A 62 12.98 3.81 2.10
CA TYR A 62 11.63 4.13 2.55
C TYR A 62 11.53 5.62 2.89
N SER A 63 10.33 6.13 2.84
CA SER A 63 9.96 7.47 3.31
C SER A 63 8.49 7.48 3.68
N PHE A 64 8.01 8.58 4.26
CA PHE A 64 6.59 8.80 4.50
C PHE A 64 6.12 10.01 3.70
N ASP A 65 4.91 9.92 3.17
CA ASP A 65 4.26 11.07 2.57
C ASP A 65 3.69 12.03 3.64
N GLU A 66 3.08 13.12 3.19
CA GLU A 66 2.48 14.12 4.08
C GLU A 66 1.27 13.58 4.86
N LYS A 67 0.63 12.52 4.35
CA LYS A 67 -0.54 11.88 4.96
C LYS A 67 -0.16 10.81 5.97
N GLY A 68 1.11 10.39 6.01
CA GLY A 68 1.59 9.32 6.89
C GLY A 68 1.66 7.95 6.24
N SER A 69 1.36 7.82 4.94
CA SER A 69 1.53 6.55 4.22
C SER A 69 3.02 6.24 4.06
N LEU A 70 3.39 4.96 4.16
CA LEU A 70 4.77 4.51 3.96
C LEU A 70 5.04 4.27 2.47
N LEU A 71 6.05 4.97 1.92
CA LEU A 71 6.60 4.69 0.60
C LEU A 71 7.78 3.73 0.74
N VAL A 72 7.74 2.62 0.01
CA VAL A 72 8.82 1.62 -0.02
C VAL A 72 9.36 1.50 -1.43
N GLY A 73 10.67 1.58 -1.59
CA GLY A 73 11.35 1.40 -2.86
C GLY A 73 12.40 0.29 -2.79
N GLY A 74 12.66 -0.34 -3.95
CA GLY A 74 13.70 -1.35 -4.07
C GLY A 74 13.31 -2.76 -3.63
N LEU A 75 12.02 -3.06 -3.52
CA LEU A 75 11.53 -4.44 -3.45
C LEU A 75 11.76 -5.13 -4.81
N PHE A 76 11.94 -6.44 -4.80
CA PHE A 76 12.09 -7.20 -6.05
C PHE A 76 10.75 -7.26 -6.80
N HIS A 77 10.77 -6.98 -8.09
CA HIS A 77 9.58 -7.16 -8.90
C HIS A 77 9.28 -8.65 -9.11
N ASP A 78 8.00 -9.00 -9.31
CA ASP A 78 7.49 -10.36 -9.47
C ASP A 78 7.80 -11.32 -8.28
N LYS A 79 8.11 -10.76 -7.11
CA LYS A 79 8.22 -11.53 -5.86
C LYS A 79 7.02 -11.26 -4.97
N GLU A 80 6.55 -12.30 -4.29
CA GLU A 80 5.48 -12.17 -3.31
C GLU A 80 6.00 -11.55 -2.03
N TYR A 81 5.23 -10.58 -1.53
CA TYR A 81 5.39 -9.96 -0.22
C TYR A 81 4.08 -10.06 0.54
N THR A 82 4.14 -10.08 1.85
CA THR A 82 2.97 -10.06 2.71
C THR A 82 3.03 -8.84 3.62
N LEU A 83 2.03 -7.97 3.52
CA LEU A 83 1.77 -6.91 4.49
C LEU A 83 0.88 -7.47 5.58
N THR A 84 1.34 -7.41 6.83
CA THR A 84 0.63 -7.92 8.00
C THR A 84 0.49 -6.85 9.05
N GLU A 85 -0.70 -6.71 9.60
CA GLU A 85 -0.91 -5.99 10.83
C GLU A 85 -0.69 -6.95 12.00
N THR A 86 0.35 -6.70 12.79
CA THR A 86 0.70 -7.53 13.96
C THR A 86 -0.02 -7.07 15.23
N ARG A 87 -0.49 -5.84 15.25
CA ARG A 87 -1.31 -5.25 16.31
C ARG A 87 -2.13 -4.08 15.75
N PRO A 88 -3.46 -4.09 15.91
CA PRO A 88 -4.30 -2.96 15.53
C PRO A 88 -4.10 -1.79 16.50
N ALA A 89 -4.55 -0.61 16.10
CA ALA A 89 -4.73 0.52 17.00
C ALA A 89 -5.84 0.23 18.02
N ASP A 90 -5.81 0.95 19.13
CA ASP A 90 -6.86 0.79 20.17
C ASP A 90 -8.22 1.18 19.58
N GLY A 91 -9.21 0.29 19.77
CA GLY A 91 -10.58 0.47 19.24
C GLY A 91 -10.80 -0.09 17.83
N TYR A 92 -9.82 -0.78 17.27
CA TYR A 92 -9.91 -1.40 15.94
C TYR A 92 -9.75 -2.93 16.00
N VAL A 93 -10.23 -3.60 14.97
CA VAL A 93 -10.03 -5.04 14.74
C VAL A 93 -8.82 -5.23 13.84
N THR A 94 -8.00 -6.25 14.10
CA THR A 94 -6.86 -6.58 13.24
C THR A 94 -7.32 -6.87 11.81
N ALA A 95 -6.73 -6.17 10.85
CA ALA A 95 -6.99 -6.38 9.43
C ALA A 95 -6.41 -7.70 8.92
N ASP A 96 -7.03 -8.26 7.87
CA ASP A 96 -6.48 -9.41 7.15
C ASP A 96 -5.15 -9.05 6.47
N ALA A 97 -4.23 -10.01 6.44
CA ALA A 97 -2.96 -9.82 5.74
C ALA A 97 -3.17 -9.71 4.22
N ILE A 98 -2.38 -8.86 3.58
CA ILE A 98 -2.41 -8.62 2.13
C ILE A 98 -1.18 -9.23 1.49
N ILE A 99 -1.36 -10.21 0.60
CA ILE A 99 -0.28 -10.78 -0.21
C ILE A 99 -0.26 -10.03 -1.56
N TYR A 100 0.90 -9.54 -1.95
CA TYR A 100 1.03 -8.72 -3.15
C TYR A 100 2.37 -8.94 -3.88
N GLN A 101 2.41 -8.52 -5.12
CA GLN A 101 3.61 -8.42 -5.96
C GLN A 101 3.70 -7.01 -6.55
N ILE A 102 4.90 -6.58 -6.89
CA ILE A 102 5.13 -5.34 -7.61
C ILE A 102 5.60 -5.70 -9.02
N LYS A 103 4.91 -5.18 -10.02
CA LYS A 103 5.27 -5.32 -11.43
C LYS A 103 5.79 -3.99 -11.99
N SER A 104 6.78 -4.05 -12.85
CA SER A 104 7.21 -2.90 -13.66
C SER A 104 6.48 -2.94 -14.98
N VAL A 105 5.67 -1.93 -15.25
CA VAL A 105 4.97 -1.77 -16.51
C VAL A 105 5.66 -0.69 -17.33
N MET A 106 5.98 -1.01 -18.57
CA MET A 106 6.58 -0.07 -19.51
C MET A 106 5.49 0.89 -20.02
N THR A 107 5.69 2.17 -19.77
CA THR A 107 4.87 3.23 -20.36
C THR A 107 5.69 3.92 -21.46
N SER A 108 5.23 3.82 -22.71
CA SER A 108 5.80 4.62 -23.79
C SER A 108 5.03 5.94 -23.86
N SER A 109 5.66 7.05 -23.52
CA SER A 109 5.16 8.35 -23.96
C SER A 109 5.66 8.62 -25.37
N ALA A 110 4.83 8.32 -26.37
CA ALA A 110 5.02 8.96 -27.67
C ALA A 110 4.71 10.45 -27.46
N ALA A 111 5.72 11.31 -27.53
CA ALA A 111 5.48 12.72 -27.69
C ALA A 111 4.85 12.92 -29.08
N VAL A 112 3.54 13.10 -29.09
CA VAL A 112 2.86 13.52 -30.33
C VAL A 112 3.12 15.01 -30.46
N ASP A 113 3.90 15.40 -31.43
CA ASP A 113 3.98 16.79 -31.85
C ASP A 113 2.61 17.21 -32.38
N PRO A 114 1.94 18.24 -31.77
CA PRO A 114 0.60 18.64 -32.17
C PRO A 114 0.53 19.26 -33.58
N THR A 115 1.64 19.38 -34.30
CA THR A 115 1.69 19.93 -35.65
C THR A 115 1.75 18.84 -36.74
N ASP A 116 1.82 17.57 -36.40
CA ASP A 116 1.90 16.50 -37.40
C ASP A 116 0.52 15.90 -37.68
N THR A 117 -0.07 16.29 -38.81
CA THR A 117 -1.29 15.68 -39.36
C THR A 117 -0.95 14.30 -39.92
N VAL A 118 -1.15 13.26 -39.14
CA VAL A 118 -0.89 11.88 -39.57
C VAL A 118 -1.96 11.45 -40.58
N ALA A 119 -1.52 11.30 -41.80
CA ALA A 119 -2.29 10.55 -42.79
C ALA A 119 -2.26 9.06 -42.40
N SER A 120 -3.46 8.46 -42.38
CA SER A 120 -3.70 7.06 -42.06
C SER A 120 -2.74 6.13 -42.80
N GLY A 121 -1.89 5.39 -42.06
CA GLY A 121 -1.23 4.20 -42.59
C GLY A 121 0.29 4.21 -42.68
N SER A 122 1.05 5.14 -42.07
CA SER A 122 2.49 5.17 -42.18
C SER A 122 3.19 5.10 -40.82
N ALA A 123 4.30 4.36 -40.76
CA ALA A 123 5.19 4.29 -39.62
C ALA A 123 5.69 5.68 -39.26
N VAL A 124 5.70 5.99 -37.95
CA VAL A 124 6.19 7.26 -37.41
C VAL A 124 7.70 7.36 -37.66
N THR A 125 8.10 8.23 -38.59
CA THR A 125 9.50 8.61 -38.80
C THR A 125 9.73 9.89 -38.02
N VAL A 126 10.55 9.84 -36.97
CA VAL A 126 10.92 11.02 -36.19
C VAL A 126 11.99 11.78 -37.00
N ASN A 127 11.64 12.95 -37.53
CA ASN A 127 12.62 13.85 -38.13
C ASN A 127 13.35 14.64 -37.05
N PRO A 128 14.71 14.67 -37.07
CA PRO A 128 15.44 15.45 -36.08
C PRO A 128 15.32 16.95 -36.37
N VAL A 129 14.92 17.70 -35.34
CA VAL A 129 14.98 19.17 -35.38
C VAL A 129 16.45 19.61 -35.41
N SER A 130 16.79 20.38 -36.39
CA SER A 130 18.12 20.93 -36.63
C SER A 130 18.53 21.88 -35.50
N GLY A 131 19.59 21.52 -34.75
CA GLY A 131 20.30 22.47 -33.90
C GLY A 131 20.44 22.13 -32.43
N GLY A 132 20.99 20.98 -32.11
CA GLY A 132 21.41 20.60 -30.74
C GLY A 132 21.53 19.09 -30.67
N ALA A 133 22.62 18.58 -30.11
CA ALA A 133 22.77 17.15 -29.87
C ALA A 133 21.64 16.71 -28.93
N VAL A 134 20.55 16.27 -29.49
CA VAL A 134 19.50 15.53 -28.77
C VAL A 134 19.96 14.08 -28.82
N SER A 135 20.42 13.57 -27.67
CA SER A 135 20.46 12.14 -27.51
C SER A 135 19.01 11.66 -27.67
N SER A 136 18.74 10.94 -28.74
CA SER A 136 17.45 10.28 -28.95
C SER A 136 17.35 9.11 -27.98
N GLU A 137 17.19 9.39 -26.70
CA GLU A 137 16.62 8.45 -25.76
C GLU A 137 15.12 8.43 -26.06
N THR A 138 14.68 7.42 -26.80
CA THR A 138 13.28 7.00 -26.77
C THR A 138 12.96 6.80 -25.29
N GLY A 139 12.21 7.74 -24.73
CA GLY A 139 11.91 7.76 -23.31
C GLY A 139 10.98 6.61 -22.94
N ILE A 140 11.58 5.43 -22.77
CA ILE A 140 10.91 4.30 -22.15
C ILE A 140 10.88 4.61 -20.65
N SER A 141 9.72 4.97 -20.14
CA SER A 141 9.49 5.08 -18.70
C SER A 141 8.86 3.79 -18.19
N TYR A 142 9.20 3.44 -16.96
CA TYR A 142 8.59 2.30 -16.27
C TYR A 142 7.84 2.84 -15.05
N THR A 143 6.63 2.34 -14.84
CA THR A 143 5.85 2.58 -13.63
C THR A 143 5.72 1.29 -12.83
N SER A 144 5.69 1.41 -11.52
CA SER A 144 5.36 0.28 -10.65
C SER A 144 3.85 0.15 -10.51
N VAL A 145 3.37 -1.08 -10.60
CA VAL A 145 1.98 -1.45 -10.39
C VAL A 145 1.94 -2.57 -9.36
N VAL A 146 1.05 -2.47 -8.38
CA VAL A 146 0.83 -3.51 -7.38
C VAL A 146 -0.22 -4.49 -7.88
N THR A 147 0.03 -5.77 -7.67
CA THR A 147 -0.96 -6.84 -7.88
C THR A 147 -1.23 -7.54 -6.56
N VAL A 148 -2.50 -7.70 -6.20
CA VAL A 148 -2.91 -8.29 -4.91
C VAL A 148 -3.48 -9.68 -5.15
N LYS A 149 -3.05 -10.63 -4.30
CA LYS A 149 -3.51 -12.02 -4.31
C LYS A 149 -4.90 -12.12 -3.70
N GLN A 150 -5.82 -12.68 -4.45
CA GLN A 150 -7.19 -12.94 -4.01
C GLN A 150 -7.30 -14.25 -3.23
N LYS A 151 -8.44 -14.48 -2.58
CA LYS A 151 -8.71 -15.72 -1.80
C LYS A 151 -8.67 -16.99 -2.65
N ASP A 152 -8.94 -16.90 -3.95
CA ASP A 152 -8.83 -18.01 -4.91
C ASP A 152 -7.39 -18.26 -5.40
N GLY A 153 -6.43 -17.46 -4.93
CA GLY A 153 -5.02 -17.55 -5.30
C GLY A 153 -4.62 -16.78 -6.55
N THR A 154 -5.58 -16.17 -7.26
CA THR A 154 -5.29 -15.33 -8.43
C THR A 154 -4.74 -13.96 -8.00
N PHE A 155 -3.94 -13.34 -8.86
CA PHE A 155 -3.46 -11.98 -8.67
C PHE A 155 -4.28 -11.02 -9.52
N VAL A 156 -4.78 -9.94 -8.90
CA VAL A 156 -5.51 -8.87 -9.59
C VAL A 156 -4.63 -7.63 -9.62
N ASP A 157 -4.44 -7.08 -10.82
CA ASP A 157 -3.67 -5.86 -11.02
C ASP A 157 -4.44 -4.66 -10.45
N HIS A 158 -3.78 -3.90 -9.58
CA HIS A 158 -4.22 -2.56 -9.24
C HIS A 158 -3.72 -1.59 -10.31
N THR A 159 -4.44 -0.48 -10.49
CA THR A 159 -4.09 0.54 -11.50
C THR A 159 -2.93 1.44 -11.07
N ASP A 160 -2.47 1.29 -9.83
CA ASP A 160 -1.45 2.11 -9.21
C ASP A 160 -0.48 1.27 -8.34
N ASP A 161 0.45 1.93 -7.69
CA ASP A 161 1.43 1.33 -6.78
C ASP A 161 0.98 1.33 -5.30
N LYS A 162 -0.32 1.54 -5.03
CA LYS A 162 -0.84 1.71 -3.68
C LYS A 162 -1.47 0.44 -3.12
N ILE A 163 -1.11 0.11 -1.89
CA ILE A 163 -1.72 -0.93 -1.06
C ILE A 163 -2.47 -0.23 0.07
N ILE A 164 -3.76 -0.48 0.16
CA ILE A 164 -4.62 0.06 1.22
C ILE A 164 -5.01 -1.08 2.15
N MET A 165 -4.65 -0.96 3.44
CA MET A 165 -5.08 -1.87 4.49
C MET A 165 -6.11 -1.14 5.36
N GLU A 166 -7.32 -1.67 5.40
CA GLU A 166 -8.46 -1.07 6.09
C GLU A 166 -8.69 -1.73 7.44
N ASP A 167 -8.97 -0.91 8.46
CA ASP A 167 -9.37 -1.36 9.78
C ASP A 167 -10.83 -1.08 10.06
N GLU A 168 -11.49 -2.07 10.62
CA GLU A 168 -12.85 -1.94 11.15
C GLU A 168 -12.81 -1.56 12.63
N GLN A 169 -13.64 -0.57 13.01
CA GLN A 169 -13.78 -0.19 14.41
C GLN A 169 -14.50 -1.29 15.20
N THR A 170 -14.05 -1.51 16.44
CA THR A 170 -14.74 -2.41 17.35
C THR A 170 -16.05 -1.79 17.82
N HIS A 171 -17.12 -2.57 17.77
CA HIS A 171 -18.43 -2.16 18.25
C HIS A 171 -18.89 -3.06 19.39
N ILE A 172 -19.46 -2.44 20.46
CA ILE A 172 -20.09 -3.14 21.56
C ILE A 172 -21.55 -2.73 21.59
N GLN A 173 -22.45 -3.73 21.49
CA GLN A 173 -23.87 -3.50 21.72
C GLN A 173 -24.22 -3.98 23.13
N LEU A 174 -24.75 -3.09 23.97
CA LEU A 174 -25.22 -3.40 25.30
C LEU A 174 -26.75 -3.39 25.31
N LEU A 175 -27.34 -4.51 25.73
CA LEU A 175 -28.79 -4.66 25.81
C LEU A 175 -29.19 -5.12 27.24
N LYS A 176 -30.02 -4.35 27.90
CA LYS A 176 -30.66 -4.75 29.16
C LYS A 176 -31.97 -5.44 28.86
N LEU A 177 -32.10 -6.68 29.29
CA LEU A 177 -33.32 -7.47 29.11
C LEU A 177 -34.03 -7.70 30.46
N ASP A 178 -35.33 -7.77 30.42
CA ASP A 178 -36.16 -8.34 31.49
C ASP A 178 -35.92 -9.85 31.56
N LYS A 179 -35.69 -10.37 32.76
CA LYS A 179 -35.30 -11.76 32.95
C LYS A 179 -36.43 -12.76 32.62
N GLU A 180 -37.67 -12.34 32.83
CA GLU A 180 -38.86 -13.23 32.70
C GLU A 180 -39.41 -13.19 31.27
N THR A 181 -39.44 -12.00 30.68
CA THR A 181 -40.07 -11.78 29.37
C THR A 181 -39.05 -11.77 28.21
N GLY A 182 -37.75 -11.58 28.49
CA GLY A 182 -36.73 -11.41 27.47
C GLY A 182 -36.81 -10.08 26.69
N GLN A 183 -37.74 -9.20 27.08
CA GLN A 183 -37.91 -7.92 26.38
C GLN A 183 -36.84 -6.88 26.79
N ALA A 184 -36.51 -5.99 25.88
CA ALA A 184 -35.55 -4.91 26.12
C ALA A 184 -36.14 -3.91 27.14
N LEU A 185 -35.37 -3.59 28.18
CA LEU A 185 -35.71 -2.61 29.22
C LEU A 185 -35.11 -1.25 28.84
N GLY A 186 -35.98 -0.28 28.59
CA GLY A 186 -35.60 1.11 28.38
C GLY A 186 -35.15 1.80 29.69
N GLY A 187 -34.35 2.87 29.56
CA GLY A 187 -33.95 3.73 30.68
C GLY A 187 -32.83 3.17 31.58
N ALA A 188 -32.26 2.01 31.26
CA ALA A 188 -31.11 1.47 31.97
C ALA A 188 -29.87 2.33 31.72
N LYS A 189 -29.13 2.65 32.80
CA LYS A 189 -27.82 3.34 32.70
C LYS A 189 -26.71 2.30 32.79
N PHE A 190 -25.79 2.35 31.84
CA PHE A 190 -24.61 1.50 31.82
C PHE A 190 -23.35 2.33 32.12
N VAL A 191 -22.39 1.70 32.75
CA VAL A 191 -21.04 2.22 32.89
C VAL A 191 -20.11 1.14 32.34
N VAL A 192 -19.31 1.48 31.38
CA VAL A 192 -18.23 0.62 30.86
C VAL A 192 -16.93 1.05 31.50
N THR A 193 -16.19 0.09 32.06
CA THR A 193 -14.88 0.32 32.65
C THR A 193 -13.85 -0.61 32.04
N ASP A 194 -12.61 -0.14 31.91
CA ASP A 194 -11.48 -1.00 31.55
C ASP A 194 -11.09 -1.94 32.72
N SER A 195 -10.10 -2.81 32.50
CA SER A 195 -9.60 -3.73 33.52
C SER A 195 -8.94 -3.03 34.74
N LYS A 196 -8.68 -1.73 34.64
CA LYS A 196 -8.14 -0.89 35.72
C LYS A 196 -9.20 -0.06 36.44
N GLY A 197 -10.47 -0.18 36.00
CA GLY A 197 -11.60 0.54 36.57
C GLY A 197 -11.80 1.96 36.03
N ASN A 198 -11.12 2.37 34.98
CA ASN A 198 -11.34 3.67 34.34
C ASN A 198 -12.65 3.62 33.54
N LYS A 199 -13.45 4.72 33.57
CA LYS A 199 -14.70 4.89 32.86
C LYS A 199 -14.48 5.46 31.48
#